data_6df4294dcd72dc0352f812a1c1546c9e
#
_entry.id   6df4294dcd72dc0352f812a1c1546c9e
#
_cell.length_a   1.000
_cell.length_b   1.000
_cell.length_c   1.000
_cell.angle_alpha   90.00
_cell.angle_beta   90.00
_cell.angle_gamma   90.00
#
_symmetry.space_group_name_H-M   'P 1'
#
loop_
_entity.id
_entity.type
_entity.pdbx_description
1 polymer ?
#
loop_
_entity_poly.entity_id
_entity_poly.type
_entity_poly.pdbx_seq_one_letter_code
_entity_poly.pdbx_strand_id
1 'polypeptide(L)'
;NEALALARGQIIGAWIDGARMASPNLLASVARAAKAHQAPVIAIPNRQFGSDRQATAALQGYDRAAEDALLAAAGWPEPSADLFAVSWPEEPSPTAPMLESNALFLHRDTWAALNGYDPAFVEAGGGMCNPDMLDRALRHPGTQFIRMSGVATFHQFHGGTSTSDEMRAVEMVKKATRAYVALRGHPPRKQRARGWVYDATTATMDYGSSKV
;
A
#
# COMPACT_ATOMS: atom_id res chain seq x y z
N ASN A 1 9.38 13.64 -2.48
CA ASN A 1 8.59 14.86 -2.73
C ASN A 1 8.87 15.48 -4.10
N GLU A 2 10.09 15.38 -4.63
CA GLU A 2 10.43 15.91 -5.97
C GLU A 2 9.53 15.36 -7.06
N ALA A 3 9.31 14.04 -7.10
CA ALA A 3 8.42 13.41 -8.07
C ALA A 3 6.96 13.89 -7.93
N LEU A 4 6.49 14.16 -6.71
CA LEU A 4 5.15 14.73 -6.49
C LEU A 4 5.04 16.14 -7.08
N ALA A 5 6.09 16.95 -6.96
CA ALA A 5 6.13 18.30 -7.53
C ALA A 5 6.17 18.31 -9.07
N LEU A 6 6.73 17.28 -9.68
CA LEU A 6 6.80 17.11 -11.14
C LEU A 6 5.52 16.52 -11.74
N ALA A 7 4.70 15.87 -10.93
CA ALA A 7 3.48 15.20 -11.41
C ALA A 7 2.44 16.23 -11.90
N ARG A 8 1.77 15.92 -13.03
CA ARG A 8 0.83 16.84 -13.69
C ARG A 8 -0.64 16.40 -13.62
N GLY A 9 -0.92 15.18 -13.16
CA GLY A 9 -2.27 14.64 -13.03
C GLY A 9 -3.10 15.36 -11.97
N GLN A 10 -4.41 15.28 -12.04
CA GLN A 10 -5.31 15.73 -10.96
C GLN A 10 -5.24 14.75 -9.78
N ILE A 11 -5.22 13.45 -10.07
CA ILE A 11 -4.95 12.40 -9.10
C ILE A 11 -3.50 11.98 -9.28
N ILE A 12 -2.74 12.05 -8.20
CA ILE A 12 -1.32 11.70 -8.18
C ILE A 12 -1.15 10.50 -7.26
N GLY A 13 -0.45 9.48 -7.74
CA GLY A 13 -0.11 8.29 -6.97
C GLY A 13 1.35 8.33 -6.53
N ALA A 14 1.59 8.17 -5.23
CA ALA A 14 2.88 7.81 -4.71
C ALA A 14 2.96 6.29 -4.59
N TRP A 15 3.86 5.70 -5.35
CA TRP A 15 4.08 4.26 -5.43
C TRP A 15 5.51 3.95 -4.99
N ILE A 16 5.65 3.03 -4.06
CA ILE A 16 6.97 2.59 -3.62
C ILE A 16 7.70 1.96 -4.80
N ASP A 17 8.93 2.42 -5.04
CA ASP A 17 9.82 1.89 -6.06
C ASP A 17 10.35 0.48 -5.73
N GLY A 18 11.08 -0.09 -6.69
CA GLY A 18 11.71 -1.38 -6.53
C GLY A 18 10.75 -2.54 -6.76
N ALA A 19 10.82 -3.55 -5.93
CA ALA A 19 10.22 -4.85 -6.13
C ALA A 19 8.70 -4.89 -5.92
N ARG A 20 7.96 -4.12 -6.73
CA ARG A 20 6.48 -4.06 -6.67
C ARG A 20 5.86 -4.19 -8.05
N MET A 21 5.10 -5.25 -8.23
CA MET A 21 4.25 -5.45 -9.41
C MET A 21 2.85 -4.90 -9.13
N ALA A 22 2.12 -4.55 -10.19
CA ALA A 22 0.73 -4.15 -10.10
C ALA A 22 -0.18 -5.18 -10.76
N SER A 23 -1.37 -5.37 -10.21
CA SER A 23 -2.42 -6.08 -10.93
C SER A 23 -2.83 -5.34 -12.21
N PRO A 24 -3.28 -6.04 -13.24
CA PRO A 24 -3.88 -5.42 -14.43
C PRO A 24 -4.97 -4.41 -14.04
N ASN A 25 -5.15 -3.37 -14.86
CA ASN A 25 -6.19 -2.34 -14.69
C ASN A 25 -6.16 -1.51 -13.39
N LEU A 26 -5.10 -1.60 -12.55
CA LEU A 26 -5.02 -0.87 -11.30
C LEU A 26 -5.23 0.64 -11.51
N LEU A 27 -4.49 1.27 -12.40
CA LEU A 27 -4.59 2.71 -12.64
C LEU A 27 -5.95 3.12 -13.22
N ALA A 28 -6.52 2.31 -14.12
CA ALA A 28 -7.85 2.56 -14.67
C ALA A 28 -8.93 2.47 -13.58
N SER A 29 -8.78 1.54 -12.64
CA SER A 29 -9.70 1.38 -11.50
C SER A 29 -9.56 2.53 -10.51
N VAL A 30 -8.35 2.98 -10.22
CA VAL A 30 -8.09 4.18 -9.41
C VAL A 30 -8.74 5.42 -10.04
N ALA A 31 -8.59 5.62 -11.34
CA ALA A 31 -9.18 6.75 -12.04
C ALA A 31 -10.73 6.73 -12.00
N ARG A 32 -11.35 5.54 -11.97
CA ARG A 32 -12.80 5.41 -11.79
C ARG A 32 -13.21 5.69 -10.35
N ALA A 33 -12.53 5.09 -9.37
CA ALA A 33 -12.81 5.29 -7.95
C ALA A 33 -12.67 6.76 -7.54
N ALA A 34 -11.68 7.46 -8.10
CA ALA A 34 -11.43 8.87 -7.81
C ALA A 34 -12.59 9.80 -8.17
N LYS A 35 -13.44 9.43 -9.13
CA LYS A 35 -14.62 10.22 -9.52
C LYS A 35 -15.71 10.25 -8.45
N ALA A 36 -15.68 9.38 -7.48
CA ALA A 36 -16.70 9.28 -6.44
C ALA A 36 -16.61 10.41 -5.40
N HIS A 37 -15.47 11.09 -5.27
CA HIS A 37 -15.29 12.16 -4.29
C HIS A 37 -14.31 13.22 -4.78
N GLN A 38 -14.49 14.48 -4.32
CA GLN A 38 -13.62 15.60 -4.71
C GLN A 38 -12.20 15.50 -4.14
N ALA A 39 -12.06 14.96 -2.94
CA ALA A 39 -10.77 14.77 -2.26
C ALA A 39 -10.61 13.31 -1.82
N PRO A 40 -10.42 12.36 -2.77
CA PRO A 40 -10.31 10.96 -2.46
C PRO A 40 -8.93 10.64 -1.87
N VAL A 41 -8.91 9.77 -0.86
CA VAL A 41 -7.71 9.09 -0.36
C VAL A 41 -7.84 7.63 -0.75
N ILE A 42 -7.18 7.23 -1.84
CA ILE A 42 -7.33 5.89 -2.42
C ILE A 42 -6.11 5.05 -2.02
N ALA A 43 -6.35 4.00 -1.25
CA ALA A 43 -5.34 3.08 -0.79
C ALA A 43 -5.46 1.72 -1.48
N ILE A 44 -4.34 1.28 -2.05
CA ILE A 44 -4.22 -0.02 -2.71
C ILE A 44 -3.78 -1.06 -1.68
N PRO A 45 -4.45 -2.24 -1.62
CA PRO A 45 -4.00 -3.33 -0.78
C PRO A 45 -2.65 -3.87 -1.24
N ASN A 46 -1.84 -4.26 -0.26
CA ASN A 46 -0.55 -4.87 -0.49
C ASN A 46 -0.63 -6.38 -0.33
N ARG A 47 0.07 -7.09 -1.22
CA ARG A 47 0.24 -8.54 -1.17
C ARG A 47 1.72 -8.88 -1.29
N GLN A 48 2.11 -10.03 -0.80
CA GLN A 48 3.46 -10.57 -0.93
C GLN A 48 3.37 -11.89 -1.69
N PHE A 49 4.27 -12.14 -2.65
CA PHE A 49 4.28 -13.43 -3.33
C PHE A 49 4.68 -14.54 -2.35
N GLY A 50 4.06 -15.70 -2.54
CA GLY A 50 4.17 -16.84 -1.64
C GLY A 50 2.94 -17.05 -0.77
N SER A 51 3.02 -18.04 0.11
CA SER A 51 1.91 -18.49 0.98
C SER A 51 1.85 -17.78 2.34
N ASP A 52 2.83 -16.93 2.65
CA ASP A 52 2.96 -16.22 3.93
C ASP A 52 3.74 -14.90 3.72
N ARG A 53 3.98 -14.17 4.79
CA ARG A 53 4.91 -13.03 4.78
C ARG A 53 6.27 -13.48 4.30
N GLN A 54 6.89 -12.73 3.40
CA GLN A 54 8.17 -13.11 2.83
C GLN A 54 9.28 -13.29 3.87
N ALA A 55 9.29 -12.50 4.95
CA ALA A 55 10.22 -12.68 6.04
C ALA A 55 10.06 -14.06 6.72
N THR A 56 8.83 -14.53 6.88
CA THR A 56 8.52 -15.88 7.41
C THR A 56 8.84 -16.97 6.37
N ALA A 57 8.43 -16.76 5.13
CA ALA A 57 8.65 -17.70 4.03
C ALA A 57 10.13 -17.89 3.74
N ALA A 58 10.96 -16.85 3.86
CA ALA A 58 12.40 -16.90 3.68
C ALA A 58 13.08 -17.87 4.70
N LEU A 59 12.58 -17.94 5.93
CA LEU A 59 13.05 -18.91 6.93
C LEU A 59 12.76 -20.37 6.53
N GLN A 60 11.78 -20.56 5.65
CA GLN A 60 11.37 -21.87 5.12
C GLN A 60 11.98 -22.15 3.74
N GLY A 61 12.95 -21.33 3.30
CA GLY A 61 13.64 -21.51 2.04
C GLY A 61 13.02 -20.81 0.84
N TYR A 62 12.04 -19.91 1.04
CA TYR A 62 11.52 -19.07 -0.04
C TYR A 62 12.59 -18.07 -0.47
N ASP A 63 12.92 -18.10 -1.75
CA ASP A 63 13.92 -17.26 -2.38
C ASP A 63 13.44 -16.77 -3.76
N ARG A 64 14.31 -16.09 -4.49
CA ARG A 64 14.01 -15.60 -5.83
C ARG A 64 13.67 -16.74 -6.81
N ALA A 65 14.36 -17.87 -6.73
CA ALA A 65 14.10 -18.99 -7.64
C ALA A 65 12.74 -19.62 -7.38
N ALA A 66 12.35 -19.72 -6.10
CA ALA A 66 11.00 -20.16 -5.71
C ALA A 66 9.92 -19.17 -6.22
N GLU A 67 10.18 -17.87 -6.13
CA GLU A 67 9.26 -16.85 -6.66
C GLU A 67 9.15 -16.91 -8.18
N ASP A 68 10.28 -17.03 -8.90
CA ASP A 68 10.27 -17.15 -10.38
C ASP A 68 9.47 -18.39 -10.81
N ALA A 69 9.62 -19.52 -10.13
CA ALA A 69 8.84 -20.73 -10.40
C ALA A 69 7.35 -20.53 -10.09
N LEU A 70 7.00 -19.83 -9.02
CA LEU A 70 5.63 -19.51 -8.63
C LEU A 70 4.96 -18.61 -9.67
N LEU A 71 5.65 -17.58 -10.14
CA LEU A 71 5.17 -16.65 -11.15
C LEU A 71 4.98 -17.34 -12.51
N ALA A 72 5.92 -18.20 -12.90
CA ALA A 72 5.80 -19.00 -14.11
C ALA A 72 4.58 -19.95 -14.06
N ALA A 73 4.36 -20.61 -12.92
CA ALA A 73 3.20 -21.47 -12.71
C ALA A 73 1.87 -20.70 -12.73
N ALA A 74 1.86 -19.43 -12.29
CA ALA A 74 0.72 -18.53 -12.39
C ALA A 74 0.47 -17.98 -13.81
N GLY A 75 1.38 -18.25 -14.76
CA GLY A 75 1.28 -17.78 -16.14
C GLY A 75 1.88 -16.41 -16.41
N TRP A 76 2.65 -15.84 -15.47
CA TRP A 76 3.34 -14.56 -15.71
C TRP A 76 4.40 -14.72 -16.85
N PRO A 77 4.54 -13.78 -17.80
CA PRO A 77 4.01 -12.41 -17.77
C PRO A 77 2.68 -12.19 -18.52
N GLU A 78 1.94 -13.24 -18.80
CA GLU A 78 0.68 -13.10 -19.53
C GLU A 78 -0.35 -12.26 -18.75
N PRO A 79 -1.16 -11.43 -19.44
CA PRO A 79 -2.19 -10.60 -18.78
C PRO A 79 -3.25 -11.40 -18.00
N SER A 80 -3.40 -12.70 -18.32
CA SER A 80 -4.33 -13.62 -17.65
C SER A 80 -3.76 -14.27 -16.40
N ALA A 81 -2.48 -14.01 -16.06
CA ALA A 81 -1.84 -14.57 -14.86
C ALA A 81 -2.61 -14.21 -13.59
N ASP A 82 -2.95 -15.22 -12.78
CA ASP A 82 -3.64 -14.99 -11.50
C ASP A 82 -2.63 -14.77 -10.38
N LEU A 83 -2.16 -13.53 -10.25
CA LEU A 83 -1.23 -13.13 -9.21
C LEU A 83 -1.86 -13.16 -7.81
N PHE A 84 -3.19 -13.11 -7.71
CA PHE A 84 -3.88 -13.20 -6.42
C PHE A 84 -3.82 -14.61 -5.85
N ALA A 85 -3.92 -15.64 -6.70
CA ALA A 85 -3.84 -17.05 -6.28
C ALA A 85 -2.47 -17.42 -5.70
N VAL A 86 -1.40 -16.73 -6.11
CA VAL A 86 -0.01 -17.03 -5.73
C VAL A 86 0.58 -16.02 -4.76
N SER A 87 -0.27 -15.26 -4.06
CA SER A 87 0.18 -14.22 -3.14
C SER A 87 -0.62 -14.17 -1.85
N TRP A 88 0.08 -13.85 -0.77
CA TRP A 88 -0.48 -13.67 0.57
C TRP A 88 -0.91 -12.21 0.78
N PRO A 89 -2.13 -11.93 1.30
CA PRO A 89 -2.61 -10.58 1.57
C PRO A 89 -2.12 -10.05 2.93
N GLU A 90 -1.63 -8.82 3.00
CA GLU A 90 -1.30 -8.20 4.29
C GLU A 90 -2.54 -7.85 5.12
N GLU A 91 -3.65 -7.48 4.46
CA GLU A 91 -4.94 -7.29 5.10
C GLU A 91 -5.88 -8.43 4.72
N PRO A 92 -6.55 -9.06 5.71
CA PRO A 92 -7.41 -10.23 5.47
C PRO A 92 -8.70 -9.89 4.71
N SER A 93 -9.06 -8.60 4.63
CA SER A 93 -10.23 -8.13 3.88
C SER A 93 -10.09 -6.65 3.51
N PRO A 94 -10.86 -6.14 2.54
CA PRO A 94 -10.85 -4.72 2.17
C PRO A 94 -11.28 -3.78 3.32
N THR A 95 -11.98 -4.28 4.32
CA THR A 95 -12.42 -3.52 5.50
C THR A 95 -11.52 -3.69 6.73
N ALA A 96 -10.52 -4.57 6.65
CA ALA A 96 -9.58 -4.78 7.76
C ALA A 96 -8.74 -3.51 8.05
N PRO A 97 -8.33 -3.29 9.30
CA PRO A 97 -7.46 -2.17 9.63
C PRO A 97 -6.14 -2.22 8.85
N MET A 98 -5.78 -1.10 8.22
CA MET A 98 -4.58 -0.93 7.40
C MET A 98 -3.61 0.01 8.10
N LEU A 99 -2.33 -0.31 8.10
CA LEU A 99 -1.29 0.54 8.66
C LEU A 99 -0.78 1.55 7.62
N GLU A 100 -0.58 1.10 6.40
CA GLU A 100 -0.02 1.87 5.30
C GLU A 100 -0.59 1.42 3.96
N SER A 101 -0.38 2.21 2.92
CA SER A 101 -0.55 1.80 1.53
C SER A 101 0.75 2.04 0.78
N ASN A 102 1.23 1.04 0.07
CA ASN A 102 2.44 1.12 -0.76
C ASN A 102 2.18 1.77 -2.13
N ALA A 103 0.92 2.04 -2.42
CA ALA A 103 0.47 2.82 -3.57
C ALA A 103 -0.72 3.66 -3.12
N LEU A 104 -0.44 4.91 -2.74
CA LEU A 104 -1.42 5.85 -2.22
C LEU A 104 -1.72 6.92 -3.27
N PHE A 105 -3.00 7.12 -3.60
CA PHE A 105 -3.42 8.10 -4.59
C PHE A 105 -4.31 9.16 -3.94
N LEU A 106 -3.94 10.43 -4.14
CA LEU A 106 -4.67 11.59 -3.63
C LEU A 106 -4.90 12.60 -4.75
N HIS A 107 -5.85 13.50 -4.54
CA HIS A 107 -5.95 14.70 -5.36
C HIS A 107 -4.68 15.57 -5.19
N ARG A 108 -4.25 16.24 -6.26
CA ARG A 108 -3.07 17.12 -6.26
C ARG A 108 -3.10 18.14 -5.13
N ASP A 109 -4.26 18.77 -4.93
CA ASP A 109 -4.43 19.80 -3.90
C ASP A 109 -4.29 19.22 -2.48
N THR A 110 -4.71 17.96 -2.28
CA THR A 110 -4.51 17.26 -1.01
C THR A 110 -3.02 16.98 -0.77
N TRP A 111 -2.27 16.53 -1.80
CA TRP A 111 -0.81 16.38 -1.69
C TRP A 111 -0.14 17.70 -1.33
N ALA A 112 -0.54 18.80 -1.98
CA ALA A 112 -0.01 20.14 -1.72
C ALA A 112 -0.34 20.62 -0.30
N ALA A 113 -1.59 20.48 0.14
CA ALA A 113 -2.03 20.86 1.48
C ALA A 113 -1.31 20.09 2.59
N LEU A 114 -0.97 18.83 2.34
CA LEU A 114 -0.22 17.98 3.27
C LEU A 114 1.32 18.17 3.17
N ASN A 115 1.79 18.95 2.21
CA ASN A 115 3.22 19.13 1.92
C ASN A 115 3.97 17.80 1.65
N GLY A 116 3.27 16.83 1.05
CA GLY A 116 3.82 15.52 0.72
C GLY A 116 4.25 14.70 1.94
N TYR A 117 5.26 13.86 1.74
CA TYR A 117 5.88 13.05 2.79
C TYR A 117 6.77 13.91 3.70
N ASP A 118 6.75 13.66 5.01
CA ASP A 118 7.60 14.35 5.96
C ASP A 118 9.06 13.88 5.82
N PRO A 119 10.00 14.78 5.44
CA PRO A 119 11.40 14.42 5.25
C PRO A 119 12.15 14.07 6.54
N ALA A 120 11.54 14.26 7.71
CA ALA A 120 12.11 13.83 8.98
C ALA A 120 12.16 12.31 9.16
N PHE A 121 11.41 11.55 8.36
CA PHE A 121 11.50 10.09 8.33
C PHE A 121 12.69 9.66 7.45
N VAL A 122 13.83 9.44 8.08
CA VAL A 122 15.13 9.12 7.41
C VAL A 122 15.58 7.67 7.60
N GLU A 123 14.79 6.84 8.29
CA GLU A 123 15.12 5.44 8.53
C GLU A 123 15.16 4.64 7.22
N ALA A 124 16.00 3.60 7.20
CA ALA A 124 16.11 2.70 6.05
C ALA A 124 14.72 2.15 5.64
N GLY A 125 14.48 2.04 4.33
CA GLY A 125 13.19 1.65 3.80
C GLY A 125 12.07 2.69 3.98
N GLY A 126 12.43 3.97 4.24
CA GLY A 126 11.47 5.07 4.46
C GLY A 126 10.86 5.09 5.86
N GLY A 127 11.24 4.18 6.74
CA GLY A 127 10.77 4.14 8.14
C GLY A 127 9.23 4.02 8.22
N MET A 128 8.62 4.97 8.93
CA MET A 128 7.16 5.05 9.07
C MET A 128 6.53 6.18 8.24
N CYS A 129 7.17 6.59 7.13
CA CYS A 129 6.65 7.69 6.31
C CYS A 129 5.31 7.34 5.62
N ASN A 130 5.09 6.08 5.20
CA ASN A 130 3.83 5.65 4.62
C ASN A 130 2.69 5.60 5.64
N PRO A 131 2.85 4.99 6.84
CA PRO A 131 1.87 5.10 7.92
C PRO A 131 1.52 6.54 8.27
N ASP A 132 2.53 7.42 8.36
CA ASP A 132 2.35 8.84 8.62
C ASP A 132 1.53 9.54 7.53
N MET A 133 1.90 9.30 6.29
CA MET A 133 1.21 9.94 5.16
C MET A 133 -0.26 9.50 5.08
N LEU A 134 -0.53 8.21 5.28
CA LEU A 134 -1.91 7.71 5.30
C LEU A 134 -2.70 8.33 6.46
N ASP A 135 -2.15 8.35 7.68
CA ASP A 135 -2.83 8.95 8.84
C ASP A 135 -3.12 10.43 8.61
N ARG A 136 -2.16 11.22 8.11
CA ARG A 136 -2.37 12.65 7.79
C ARG A 136 -3.40 12.86 6.70
N ALA A 137 -3.38 12.05 5.65
CA ALA A 137 -4.34 12.13 4.56
C ALA A 137 -5.77 11.87 5.03
N LEU A 138 -5.96 10.87 5.91
CA LEU A 138 -7.28 10.52 6.45
C LEU A 138 -7.81 11.51 7.48
N ARG A 139 -6.93 12.30 8.12
CA ARG A 139 -7.31 13.37 9.06
C ARG A 139 -7.52 14.71 8.38
N HIS A 140 -7.08 14.84 7.14
CA HIS A 140 -7.24 16.11 6.43
C HIS A 140 -8.74 16.39 6.18
N PRO A 141 -9.24 17.58 6.54
CA PRO A 141 -10.66 17.91 6.40
C PRO A 141 -11.15 17.74 4.96
N GLY A 142 -12.33 17.18 4.79
CA GLY A 142 -12.96 17.00 3.50
C GLY A 142 -12.44 15.83 2.66
N THR A 143 -11.50 15.02 3.16
CA THR A 143 -11.07 13.82 2.43
C THR A 143 -12.00 12.63 2.67
N GLN A 144 -12.08 11.75 1.67
CA GLN A 144 -12.82 10.49 1.74
C GLN A 144 -11.90 9.31 1.51
N PHE A 145 -11.85 8.40 2.49
CA PHE A 145 -11.11 7.16 2.37
C PHE A 145 -11.80 6.18 1.43
N ILE A 146 -11.08 5.71 0.42
CA ILE A 146 -11.53 4.68 -0.53
C ILE A 146 -10.51 3.55 -0.52
N ARG A 147 -10.93 2.38 -0.07
CA ARG A 147 -10.15 1.14 -0.18
C ARG A 147 -10.42 0.49 -1.51
N MET A 148 -9.38 0.00 -2.16
CA MET A 148 -9.54 -0.77 -3.38
C MET A 148 -9.67 -2.27 -3.06
N SER A 149 -10.45 -2.98 -3.89
CA SER A 149 -10.61 -4.42 -3.91
C SER A 149 -10.50 -4.91 -5.34
N GLY A 150 -10.07 -6.15 -5.57
CA GLY A 150 -9.89 -6.70 -6.91
C GLY A 150 -8.67 -6.17 -7.69
N VAL A 151 -7.92 -5.25 -7.11
CA VAL A 151 -6.61 -4.78 -7.57
C VAL A 151 -5.66 -4.71 -6.39
N ALA A 152 -4.36 -4.90 -6.62
CA ALA A 152 -3.34 -4.89 -5.57
C ALA A 152 -1.96 -4.51 -6.11
N THR A 153 -1.05 -4.18 -5.21
CA THR A 153 0.39 -4.26 -5.46
C THR A 153 0.96 -5.54 -4.86
N PHE A 154 1.92 -6.14 -5.54
CA PHE A 154 2.54 -7.41 -5.13
C PHE A 154 4.02 -7.18 -4.87
N HIS A 155 4.46 -7.48 -3.66
CA HIS A 155 5.87 -7.38 -3.28
C HIS A 155 6.64 -8.59 -3.80
N GLN A 156 7.70 -8.32 -4.57
CA GLN A 156 8.61 -9.32 -5.08
C GLN A 156 9.75 -9.57 -4.09
N PHE A 157 10.29 -10.78 -4.10
CA PHE A 157 11.46 -11.12 -3.31
C PHE A 157 12.73 -10.51 -3.92
N HIS A 158 13.39 -9.63 -3.20
CA HIS A 158 14.59 -8.94 -3.69
C HIS A 158 15.75 -8.92 -2.70
N GLY A 159 15.66 -9.70 -1.61
CA GLY A 159 16.69 -9.72 -0.57
C GLY A 159 16.80 -8.43 0.24
N GLY A 160 15.71 -7.67 0.31
CA GLY A 160 15.63 -6.44 1.10
C GLY A 160 15.81 -6.68 2.60
N THR A 161 16.27 -5.69 3.33
CA THR A 161 16.64 -5.79 4.75
C THR A 161 15.48 -6.23 5.65
N SER A 162 14.23 -5.95 5.25
CA SER A 162 13.02 -6.32 5.99
C SER A 162 12.39 -7.65 5.57
N THR A 163 12.88 -8.27 4.50
CA THR A 163 12.28 -9.48 3.91
C THR A 163 13.21 -10.68 3.92
N SER A 164 14.50 -10.49 4.19
CA SER A 164 15.50 -11.56 4.18
C SER A 164 15.99 -12.01 5.56
N ASP A 165 15.68 -11.26 6.63
CA ASP A 165 16.12 -11.54 8.00
C ASP A 165 15.07 -11.00 9.00
N GLU A 166 14.39 -11.91 9.68
CA GLU A 166 13.32 -11.57 10.61
C GLU A 166 13.81 -10.75 11.82
N MET A 167 14.99 -11.05 12.35
CA MET A 167 15.56 -10.30 13.48
C MET A 167 15.90 -8.87 13.06
N ARG A 168 16.49 -8.70 11.89
CA ARG A 168 16.74 -7.37 11.30
C ARG A 168 15.45 -6.62 11.03
N ALA A 169 14.44 -7.28 10.47
CA ALA A 169 13.13 -6.69 10.23
C ALA A 169 12.52 -6.17 11.53
N VAL A 170 12.54 -6.96 12.61
CA VAL A 170 12.03 -6.56 13.94
C VAL A 170 12.78 -5.35 14.49
N GLU A 171 14.12 -5.33 14.42
CA GLU A 171 14.91 -4.18 14.90
C GLU A 171 14.68 -2.91 14.06
N MET A 172 14.55 -3.04 12.73
CA MET A 172 14.18 -1.93 11.87
C MET A 172 12.81 -1.35 12.23
N VAL A 173 11.79 -2.19 12.41
CA VAL A 173 10.46 -1.77 12.80
C VAL A 173 10.48 -1.09 14.17
N LYS A 174 11.21 -1.64 15.15
CA LYS A 174 11.38 -1.00 16.47
C LYS A 174 12.02 0.39 16.35
N LYS A 175 13.11 0.51 15.57
CA LYS A 175 13.81 1.78 15.34
C LYS A 175 12.89 2.80 14.67
N ALA A 176 12.23 2.41 13.58
CA ALA A 176 11.30 3.26 12.86
C ALA A 176 10.10 3.68 13.73
N THR A 177 9.58 2.78 14.58
CA THR A 177 8.51 3.11 15.52
C THR A 177 8.97 4.12 16.57
N ARG A 178 10.20 3.98 17.11
CA ARG A 178 10.75 4.96 18.05
C ARG A 178 10.89 6.34 17.41
N ALA A 179 11.40 6.39 16.17
CA ALA A 179 11.51 7.63 15.41
C ALA A 179 10.11 8.27 15.18
N TYR A 180 9.12 7.46 14.80
CA TYR A 180 7.74 7.91 14.66
C TYR A 180 7.20 8.52 15.95
N VAL A 181 7.37 7.82 17.08
CA VAL A 181 6.93 8.31 18.40
C VAL A 181 7.62 9.63 18.77
N ALA A 182 8.93 9.74 18.48
CA ALA A 182 9.66 10.99 18.72
C ALA A 182 9.12 12.15 17.88
N LEU A 183 8.71 11.91 16.63
CA LEU A 183 8.18 12.93 15.72
C LEU A 183 6.70 13.28 15.98
N ARG A 184 5.88 12.31 16.39
CA ARG A 184 4.42 12.45 16.47
C ARG A 184 3.84 12.40 17.88
N GLY A 185 4.62 12.01 18.89
CA GLY A 185 4.18 11.88 20.28
C GLY A 185 3.30 10.67 20.59
N HIS A 186 3.08 9.80 19.60
CA HIS A 186 2.28 8.57 19.73
C HIS A 186 2.76 7.49 18.75
N PRO A 187 2.50 6.20 18.99
CA PRO A 187 2.84 5.14 18.03
C PRO A 187 1.98 5.22 16.75
N PRO A 188 2.48 4.68 15.62
CA PRO A 188 1.68 4.56 14.41
C PRO A 188 0.44 3.71 14.67
N ARG A 189 -0.67 4.05 14.02
CA ARG A 189 -1.97 3.42 14.26
C ARG A 189 -2.50 2.83 12.97
N LYS A 190 -3.02 1.60 13.07
CA LYS A 190 -3.79 1.04 11.95
C LYS A 190 -5.08 1.84 11.79
N GLN A 191 -5.31 2.30 10.57
CA GLN A 191 -6.52 3.02 10.20
C GLN A 191 -7.66 2.03 10.00
N ARG A 192 -8.76 2.20 10.70
CA ARG A 192 -9.97 1.42 10.48
C ARG A 192 -10.67 1.92 9.22
N ALA A 193 -11.07 1.00 8.36
CA ALA A 193 -11.82 1.32 7.16
C ALA A 193 -13.26 1.71 7.52
N ARG A 194 -13.46 2.93 7.99
CA ARG A 194 -14.78 3.60 7.94
C ARG A 194 -14.94 4.31 6.59
N GLY A 195 -14.40 3.71 5.53
CA GLY A 195 -14.36 4.29 4.21
C GLY A 195 -15.16 3.46 3.22
N TRP A 196 -15.23 3.98 2.03
CA TRP A 196 -15.82 3.30 0.90
C TRP A 196 -14.87 2.22 0.37
N VAL A 197 -15.44 1.16 -0.18
CA VAL A 197 -14.68 0.12 -0.87
C VAL A 197 -15.06 0.13 -2.34
N TYR A 198 -14.08 0.35 -3.21
CA TYR A 198 -14.27 0.21 -4.64
C TYR A 198 -13.81 -1.18 -5.09
N ASP A 199 -14.75 -1.97 -5.61
CA ASP A 199 -14.45 -3.27 -6.22
C ASP A 199 -14.12 -3.09 -7.70
N ALA A 200 -12.85 -3.34 -8.04
CA ALA A 200 -12.36 -3.21 -9.41
C ALA A 200 -12.85 -4.33 -10.35
N THR A 201 -13.29 -5.46 -9.81
CA THR A 201 -13.80 -6.59 -10.62
C THR A 201 -15.20 -6.33 -11.14
N THR A 202 -16.05 -5.69 -10.33
CA THR A 202 -17.43 -5.33 -10.67
C THR A 202 -17.59 -3.87 -11.08
N ALA A 203 -16.53 -3.06 -10.89
CA ALA A 203 -16.53 -1.60 -11.06
C ALA A 203 -17.61 -0.90 -10.20
N THR A 204 -17.88 -1.41 -9.00
CA THR A 204 -18.89 -0.88 -8.06
C THR A 204 -18.25 -0.26 -6.83
N MET A 205 -18.96 0.70 -6.22
CA MET A 205 -18.58 1.34 -4.96
C MET A 205 -19.54 0.88 -3.87
N ASP A 206 -18.99 0.28 -2.81
CA ASP A 206 -19.69 0.11 -1.54
C ASP A 206 -19.38 1.34 -0.67
N TYR A 207 -20.40 2.11 -0.38
CA TYR A 207 -20.29 3.34 0.43
C TYR A 207 -20.23 3.08 1.94
N GLY A 208 -20.24 1.82 2.36
CA GLY A 208 -20.37 1.43 3.75
C GLY A 208 -21.73 1.81 4.32
N SER A 209 -22.30 0.94 5.13
CA SER A 209 -23.51 1.30 5.87
C SER A 209 -23.12 2.40 6.87
N SER A 210 -23.55 3.61 6.66
CA SER A 210 -23.65 4.60 7.73
C SER A 210 -24.63 4.04 8.75
N LYS A 211 -24.13 3.29 9.73
CA LYS A 211 -24.92 3.10 10.95
C LYS A 211 -24.89 4.45 11.65
N VAL A 212 -25.98 5.19 11.44
CA VAL A 212 -26.38 6.34 12.24
C VAL A 212 -26.42 5.95 13.72
#